data_323281f7ef68e2cb6de75d1c36712f0f
#
_entry.id   323281f7ef68e2cb6de75d1c36712f0f
#
_cell.length_a   1.000
_cell.length_b   1.000
_cell.length_c   1.000
_cell.angle_alpha   90.00
_cell.angle_beta   90.00
_cell.angle_gamma   90.00
#
_symmetry.space_group_name_H-M   'P 1'
#
loop_
_entity.id
_entity.type
_entity.pdbx_description
1 polymer ?
#
loop_
_entity_poly.entity_id
_entity_poly.type
_entity_poly.pdbx_seq_one_letter_code
_entity_poly.pdbx_strand_id
1 'polypeptide(L)'
;LSVSIPDMNDFEVYDVTYVTEPERYVEVTFSKELDSSQDMQGLAFIAGNTSETVNVEGNRLRLYPDAQRTGVMNVHLNHQIRSKNGLTLKEDITRQVEISSLLPDVRFVGQGVIIPQSTQLIVPFQAVYLRGVVVRVIKILEQNIGQFLQVNNLDGTSDLMRVGRLVARKTIFLDEGGSDLSQWNTYA
;
A
#
# COMPACT_ATOMS: atom_id res chain seq x y z
N LEU A 1 34.17 -3.73 12.16
CA LEU A 1 33.05 -2.96 11.58
C LEU A 1 33.50 -1.51 11.50
N SER A 2 33.88 -1.05 10.29
CA SER A 2 34.14 0.37 10.04
C SER A 2 32.80 1.01 9.68
N VAL A 3 32.31 1.92 10.49
CA VAL A 3 31.16 2.76 10.18
C VAL A 3 31.71 4.01 9.49
N SER A 4 31.42 4.17 8.20
CA SER A 4 31.71 5.41 7.47
C SER A 4 30.64 6.42 7.86
N ILE A 5 31.03 7.53 8.47
CA ILE A 5 30.15 8.68 8.70
C ILE A 5 30.09 9.46 7.39
N PRO A 6 28.90 9.63 6.77
CA PRO A 6 28.79 10.44 5.55
C PRO A 6 29.26 11.87 5.79
N ASP A 7 30.00 12.45 4.85
CA ASP A 7 30.37 13.85 4.90
C ASP A 7 29.12 14.72 4.84
N MET A 8 29.03 15.74 5.70
CA MET A 8 27.88 16.67 5.72
C MET A 8 27.66 17.38 4.36
N ASN A 9 28.63 17.34 3.48
CA ASN A 9 28.58 17.91 2.13
C ASN A 9 28.18 16.92 1.03
N ASP A 10 28.05 15.63 1.35
CA ASP A 10 27.68 14.63 0.34
C ASP A 10 26.15 14.58 0.15
N PHE A 11 25.72 14.48 -1.11
CA PHE A 11 24.35 14.22 -1.50
C PHE A 11 24.29 12.80 -2.07
N GLU A 12 23.59 11.91 -1.40
CA GLU A 12 23.57 10.47 -1.66
C GLU A 12 22.17 9.90 -1.58
N VAL A 13 21.97 8.75 -2.22
CA VAL A 13 20.76 7.93 -2.07
C VAL A 13 20.96 6.99 -0.88
N TYR A 14 20.08 7.10 0.10
CA TYR A 14 20.11 6.25 1.29
C TYR A 14 19.37 4.94 1.08
N ASP A 15 18.21 4.98 0.44
CA ASP A 15 17.36 3.82 0.31
C ASP A 15 16.48 3.88 -0.94
N VAL A 16 16.12 2.69 -1.46
CA VAL A 16 15.17 2.53 -2.56
C VAL A 16 14.28 1.36 -2.21
N THR A 17 13.02 1.63 -1.87
CA THR A 17 12.04 0.64 -1.42
C THR A 17 10.76 0.68 -2.24
N TYR A 18 10.10 -0.48 -2.38
CA TYR A 18 8.78 -0.56 -2.97
C TYR A 18 7.71 -0.51 -1.89
N VAL A 19 6.82 0.46 -2.01
CA VAL A 19 5.67 0.68 -1.12
C VAL A 19 4.41 0.19 -1.83
N THR A 20 3.58 -0.55 -1.12
CA THR A 20 2.35 -1.16 -1.66
C THR A 20 1.07 -0.51 -1.14
N GLU A 21 1.16 0.25 -0.05
CA GLU A 21 0.02 0.86 0.63
C GLU A 21 0.31 2.30 1.08
N PRO A 22 -0.64 3.25 0.96
CA PRO A 22 -1.98 3.14 0.37
C PRO A 22 -1.98 3.07 -1.16
N GLU A 23 -0.87 3.41 -1.79
CA GLU A 23 -0.63 3.40 -3.24
C GLU A 23 0.65 2.66 -3.55
N ARG A 24 0.80 2.21 -4.79
CA ARG A 24 1.99 1.48 -5.25
C ARG A 24 2.99 2.45 -5.85
N TYR A 25 4.14 2.60 -5.21
CA TYR A 25 5.25 3.40 -5.74
C TYR A 25 6.60 2.88 -5.26
N VAL A 26 7.64 3.24 -5.97
CA VAL A 26 9.02 3.09 -5.50
C VAL A 26 9.41 4.40 -4.81
N GLU A 27 9.76 4.33 -3.54
CA GLU A 27 10.26 5.45 -2.78
C GLU A 27 11.79 5.43 -2.77
N VAL A 28 12.38 6.54 -3.20
CA VAL A 28 13.81 6.79 -3.14
C VAL A 28 14.06 7.84 -2.07
N THR A 29 14.82 7.49 -1.05
CA THR A 29 15.16 8.41 0.05
C THR A 29 16.59 8.94 -0.14
N PHE A 30 16.72 10.26 -0.12
CA PHE A 30 18.01 10.94 -0.26
C PHE A 30 18.53 11.47 1.09
N SER A 31 19.82 11.73 1.16
CA SER A 31 20.46 12.31 2.35
C SER A 31 20.03 13.74 2.66
N LYS A 32 19.51 14.48 1.68
CA LYS A 32 19.08 15.88 1.80
C LYS A 32 17.77 16.12 1.01
N GLU A 33 17.10 17.22 1.34
CA GLU A 33 15.92 17.67 0.58
C GLU A 33 16.27 17.92 -0.89
N LEU A 34 15.38 17.47 -1.77
CA LEU A 34 15.47 17.67 -3.20
C LEU A 34 15.07 19.11 -3.60
N ASP A 35 15.58 19.56 -4.73
CA ASP A 35 15.13 20.79 -5.38
C ASP A 35 13.76 20.54 -6.03
N SER A 36 12.69 20.97 -5.37
CA SER A 36 11.31 20.80 -5.84
C SER A 36 11.00 21.57 -7.15
N SER A 37 11.88 22.49 -7.56
CA SER A 37 11.73 23.21 -8.82
C SER A 37 12.37 22.47 -10.01
N GLN A 38 13.16 21.42 -9.75
CA GLN A 38 13.78 20.63 -10.80
C GLN A 38 12.76 19.67 -11.43
N ASP A 39 12.66 19.69 -12.76
CA ASP A 39 11.94 18.66 -13.49
C ASP A 39 12.69 17.33 -13.36
N MET A 40 12.03 16.32 -12.79
CA MET A 40 12.61 14.99 -12.59
C MET A 40 12.41 14.06 -13.78
N GLN A 41 11.68 14.51 -14.82
CA GLN A 41 11.43 13.69 -16.00
C GLN A 41 12.75 13.33 -16.70
N GLY A 42 12.98 12.05 -16.93
CA GLY A 42 14.23 11.53 -17.50
C GLY A 42 15.43 11.53 -16.54
N LEU A 43 15.35 12.17 -15.36
CA LEU A 43 16.41 12.11 -14.34
C LEU A 43 16.21 10.94 -13.38
N ALA A 44 14.96 10.56 -13.12
CA ALA A 44 14.63 9.42 -12.28
C ALA A 44 13.52 8.62 -12.94
N PHE A 45 13.74 7.34 -13.20
CA PHE A 45 12.76 6.49 -13.87
C PHE A 45 12.93 5.01 -13.53
N ILE A 46 11.84 4.26 -13.73
CA ILE A 46 11.84 2.79 -13.66
C ILE A 46 12.03 2.25 -15.08
N ALA A 47 13.07 1.46 -15.31
CA ALA A 47 13.39 0.93 -16.63
C ALA A 47 12.20 0.20 -17.26
N GLY A 48 11.82 0.64 -18.48
CA GLY A 48 10.75 0.06 -19.28
C GLY A 48 9.32 0.44 -18.85
N ASN A 49 9.12 1.44 -17.96
CA ASN A 49 7.80 2.08 -17.80
C ASN A 49 7.40 2.80 -19.09
N THR A 50 6.09 2.86 -19.35
CA THR A 50 5.52 3.57 -20.50
C THR A 50 5.24 5.03 -20.18
N SER A 51 5.00 5.34 -18.90
CA SER A 51 4.81 6.70 -18.40
C SER A 51 5.63 6.90 -17.13
N GLU A 52 6.23 8.07 -17.00
CA GLU A 52 7.00 8.44 -15.83
C GLU A 52 6.20 9.45 -15.00
N THR A 53 5.50 8.95 -14.00
CA THR A 53 4.90 9.81 -12.99
C THR A 53 5.84 9.88 -11.80
N VAL A 54 6.29 11.09 -11.50
CA VAL A 54 7.27 11.36 -10.44
C VAL A 54 6.69 12.39 -9.47
N ASN A 55 6.83 12.14 -8.19
CA ASN A 55 6.45 13.09 -7.14
C ASN A 55 7.63 13.32 -6.18
N VAL A 56 7.91 14.58 -5.84
CA VAL A 56 8.97 14.98 -4.92
C VAL A 56 8.37 15.53 -3.63
N GLU A 57 8.76 14.96 -2.50
CA GLU A 57 8.32 15.39 -1.18
C GLU A 57 9.51 15.43 -0.20
N GLY A 58 10.03 16.64 0.04
CA GLY A 58 11.20 16.83 0.90
C GLY A 58 12.44 16.11 0.35
N ASN A 59 12.94 15.10 1.08
CA ASN A 59 14.08 14.28 0.66
C ASN A 59 13.66 12.95 0.01
N ARG A 60 12.38 12.81 -0.36
CA ARG A 60 11.81 11.60 -0.96
C ARG A 60 11.36 11.85 -2.38
N LEU A 61 11.63 10.89 -3.22
CA LEU A 61 11.16 10.82 -4.61
C LEU A 61 10.30 9.58 -4.77
N ARG A 62 9.09 9.74 -5.28
CA ARG A 62 8.18 8.64 -5.55
C ARG A 62 8.05 8.43 -7.05
N LEU A 63 8.31 7.20 -7.48
CA LEU A 63 8.18 6.75 -8.87
C LEU A 63 7.04 5.74 -8.95
N TYR A 64 6.10 5.97 -9.84
CA TYR A 64 4.92 5.12 -9.99
C TYR A 64 5.15 4.11 -11.11
N PRO A 65 5.23 2.79 -10.78
CA PRO A 65 5.33 1.76 -11.79
C PRO A 65 4.02 1.60 -12.56
N ASP A 66 4.11 1.17 -13.82
CA ASP A 66 2.92 0.81 -14.60
C ASP A 66 2.08 -0.24 -13.84
N ALA A 67 0.75 -0.11 -13.89
CA ALA A 67 -0.19 -0.84 -13.04
C ALA A 67 -0.03 -2.38 -13.04
N GLN A 68 0.40 -2.96 -14.16
CA GLN A 68 0.55 -4.42 -14.32
C GLN A 68 1.99 -4.91 -14.17
N ARG A 69 2.94 -4.03 -13.88
CA ARG A 69 4.34 -4.44 -13.76
C ARG A 69 4.64 -5.10 -12.44
N THR A 70 5.37 -6.22 -12.54
CA THR A 70 5.83 -7.02 -11.40
C THR A 70 7.21 -7.61 -11.70
N GLY A 71 7.90 -8.04 -10.67
CA GLY A 71 9.23 -8.62 -10.75
C GLY A 71 10.34 -7.62 -10.45
N VAL A 72 11.57 -8.00 -10.74
CA VAL A 72 12.75 -7.17 -10.48
C VAL A 72 12.84 -6.09 -11.55
N MET A 73 12.84 -4.84 -11.12
CA MET A 73 12.97 -3.64 -11.97
C MET A 73 14.21 -2.86 -11.61
N ASN A 74 14.79 -2.19 -12.59
CA ASN A 74 15.89 -1.26 -12.37
C ASN A 74 15.33 0.15 -12.22
N VAL A 75 15.69 0.81 -11.14
CA VAL A 75 15.44 2.24 -10.89
C VAL A 75 16.71 2.98 -11.26
N HIS A 76 16.61 3.90 -12.19
CA HIS A 76 17.72 4.74 -12.64
C HIS A 76 17.58 6.15 -12.07
N LEU A 77 18.68 6.64 -11.52
CA LEU A 77 18.78 7.98 -10.92
C LEU A 77 20.01 8.65 -11.55
N ASN A 78 19.79 9.74 -12.27
CA ASN A 78 20.84 10.47 -12.94
C ASN A 78 21.62 11.35 -11.95
N HIS A 79 22.92 11.50 -12.15
CA HIS A 79 23.79 12.33 -11.31
C HIS A 79 23.39 13.82 -11.30
N GLN A 80 22.60 14.29 -12.27
CA GLN A 80 22.12 15.67 -12.34
C GLN A 80 20.97 15.98 -11.38
N ILE A 81 20.44 15.00 -10.65
CA ILE A 81 19.48 15.23 -9.58
C ILE A 81 20.09 16.12 -8.53
N ARG A 82 19.41 17.22 -8.18
CA ARG A 82 19.89 18.24 -7.27
C ARG A 82 19.15 18.26 -5.94
N SER A 83 19.92 18.47 -4.90
CA SER A 83 19.37 18.87 -3.60
C SER A 83 18.98 20.35 -3.62
N LYS A 84 18.14 20.74 -2.69
CA LYS A 84 17.73 22.15 -2.45
C LYS A 84 18.91 23.12 -2.28
N ASN A 85 20.03 22.60 -1.81
CA ASN A 85 21.27 23.37 -1.64
C ASN A 85 22.18 23.35 -2.87
N GLY A 86 21.74 22.80 -4.00
CA GLY A 86 22.47 22.77 -5.27
C GLY A 86 23.50 21.66 -5.39
N LEU A 87 23.62 20.75 -4.42
CA LEU A 87 24.50 19.59 -4.53
C LEU A 87 23.88 18.55 -5.47
N THR A 88 24.71 17.85 -6.26
CA THR A 88 24.29 16.78 -7.16
C THR A 88 24.81 15.43 -6.69
N LEU A 89 24.24 14.35 -7.21
CA LEU A 89 24.80 13.01 -7.01
C LEU A 89 26.19 12.91 -7.67
N LYS A 90 27.06 12.09 -7.10
CA LYS A 90 28.44 11.90 -7.62
C LYS A 90 28.48 11.16 -8.96
N GLU A 91 27.53 10.23 -9.15
CA GLU A 91 27.44 9.37 -10.34
C GLU A 91 26.00 8.95 -10.58
N ASP A 92 25.73 8.40 -11.75
CA ASP A 92 24.45 7.78 -12.05
C ASP A 92 24.29 6.50 -11.21
N ILE A 93 23.13 6.36 -10.59
CA ILE A 93 22.85 5.24 -9.69
C ILE A 93 21.78 4.36 -10.33
N THR A 94 22.02 3.05 -10.33
CA THR A 94 21.01 2.05 -10.66
C THR A 94 20.79 1.14 -9.45
N ARG A 95 19.53 1.00 -9.02
CA ARG A 95 19.12 0.10 -7.95
C ARG A 95 18.08 -0.86 -8.45
N GLN A 96 18.17 -2.11 -8.00
CA GLN A 96 17.15 -3.11 -8.26
C GLN A 96 16.11 -3.06 -7.14
N VAL A 97 14.86 -3.09 -7.52
CA VAL A 97 13.72 -3.17 -6.62
C VAL A 97 12.79 -4.28 -7.10
N GLU A 98 12.29 -5.11 -6.19
CA GLU A 98 11.32 -6.14 -6.49
C GLU A 98 9.90 -5.56 -6.34
N ILE A 99 9.24 -5.38 -7.48
CA ILE A 99 7.85 -4.91 -7.53
C ILE A 99 6.94 -6.14 -7.43
N SER A 100 6.33 -6.34 -6.28
CA SER A 100 5.37 -7.42 -6.07
C SER A 100 3.98 -7.04 -6.57
N SER A 101 3.26 -8.01 -7.10
CA SER A 101 1.82 -7.86 -7.34
C SER A 101 1.09 -7.88 -6.00
N LEU A 102 0.07 -7.02 -5.85
CA LEU A 102 -0.90 -7.22 -4.79
C LEU A 102 -1.62 -8.55 -5.06
N LEU A 103 -1.71 -9.40 -4.06
CA LEU A 103 -2.56 -10.58 -4.13
C LEU A 103 -4.02 -10.16 -3.95
N PRO A 104 -4.98 -10.91 -4.52
CA PRO A 104 -6.39 -10.71 -4.22
C PRO A 104 -6.62 -10.76 -2.71
N ASP A 105 -7.17 -9.68 -2.16
CA ASP A 105 -7.39 -9.56 -0.72
C ASP A 105 -8.58 -8.69 -0.39
N VAL A 106 -9.12 -8.85 0.82
CA VAL A 106 -10.21 -8.07 1.38
C VAL A 106 -9.97 -7.79 2.85
N ARG A 107 -10.19 -6.56 3.27
CA ARG A 107 -10.03 -6.14 4.67
C ARG A 107 -11.13 -5.18 5.11
N PHE A 108 -11.48 -5.18 6.40
CA PHE A 108 -12.36 -4.16 6.97
C PHE A 108 -11.63 -2.83 7.13
N VAL A 109 -12.36 -1.73 6.93
CA VAL A 109 -11.84 -0.38 7.17
C VAL A 109 -12.08 -0.02 8.64
N GLY A 110 -11.01 0.41 9.31
CA GLY A 110 -11.04 0.82 10.71
C GLY A 110 -10.63 -0.28 11.67
N GLN A 111 -10.38 0.14 12.90
CA GLN A 111 -10.05 -0.75 14.02
C GLN A 111 -11.16 -0.65 15.05
N GLY A 112 -11.68 -1.77 15.49
CA GLY A 112 -12.68 -1.86 16.54
C GLY A 112 -13.68 -2.99 16.30
N VAL A 113 -14.22 -3.49 17.39
CA VAL A 113 -15.17 -4.62 17.42
C VAL A 113 -16.59 -4.18 17.73
N ILE A 114 -16.80 -2.87 17.95
CA ILE A 114 -18.10 -2.30 18.33
C ILE A 114 -18.53 -1.31 17.26
N ILE A 115 -19.66 -1.56 16.64
CA ILE A 115 -20.32 -0.63 15.75
C ILE A 115 -21.45 0.05 16.53
N PRO A 116 -21.44 1.39 16.66
CA PRO A 116 -22.52 2.09 17.35
C PRO A 116 -23.87 1.80 16.71
N GLN A 117 -24.91 1.72 17.54
CA GLN A 117 -26.26 1.52 17.07
C GLN A 117 -26.70 2.75 16.26
N SER A 118 -26.90 2.59 14.97
CA SER A 118 -27.34 3.64 14.04
C SER A 118 -28.54 3.15 13.22
N THR A 119 -29.25 4.06 12.60
CA THR A 119 -30.37 3.74 11.69
C THR A 119 -29.94 2.96 10.45
N GLN A 120 -28.66 3.05 10.10
CA GLN A 120 -28.03 2.24 9.02
C GLN A 120 -26.74 1.65 9.54
N LEU A 121 -26.67 0.32 9.58
CA LEU A 121 -25.46 -0.39 9.94
C LEU A 121 -24.61 -0.56 8.67
N ILE A 122 -23.61 0.31 8.51
CA ILE A 122 -22.67 0.28 7.39
C ILE A 122 -21.34 -0.27 7.90
N VAL A 123 -20.81 -1.30 7.24
CA VAL A 123 -19.51 -1.90 7.54
C VAL A 123 -18.64 -1.70 6.31
N PRO A 124 -17.79 -0.65 6.29
CA PRO A 124 -16.91 -0.41 5.16
C PRO A 124 -15.79 -1.45 5.11
N PHE A 125 -15.46 -1.86 3.88
CA PHE A 125 -14.35 -2.76 3.62
C PHE A 125 -13.56 -2.31 2.39
N GLN A 126 -12.33 -2.75 2.29
CA GLN A 126 -11.49 -2.56 1.12
C GLN A 126 -11.23 -3.89 0.45
N ALA A 127 -11.13 -3.87 -0.87
CA ALA A 127 -10.78 -5.04 -1.67
C ALA A 127 -9.85 -4.65 -2.81
N VAL A 128 -8.99 -5.61 -3.20
CA VAL A 128 -8.05 -5.49 -4.32
C VAL A 128 -8.04 -6.79 -5.11
N TYR A 129 -7.96 -6.70 -6.43
CA TYR A 129 -7.97 -7.84 -7.38
C TYR A 129 -9.13 -8.84 -7.20
N LEU A 130 -10.23 -8.42 -6.59
CA LEU A 130 -11.45 -9.22 -6.41
C LEU A 130 -12.60 -8.65 -7.24
N ARG A 131 -13.30 -9.52 -7.97
CA ARG A 131 -14.53 -9.15 -8.69
C ARG A 131 -15.78 -9.23 -7.83
N GLY A 132 -15.70 -9.91 -6.71
CA GLY A 132 -16.81 -10.03 -5.79
C GLY A 132 -16.40 -10.65 -4.47
N VAL A 133 -17.17 -10.36 -3.44
CA VAL A 133 -17.00 -10.89 -2.10
C VAL A 133 -18.29 -11.50 -1.60
N VAL A 134 -18.19 -12.56 -0.78
CA VAL A 134 -19.33 -13.15 -0.10
C VAL A 134 -19.34 -12.70 1.35
N VAL A 135 -20.30 -11.86 1.70
CA VAL A 135 -20.53 -11.42 3.07
C VAL A 135 -21.46 -12.41 3.77
N ARG A 136 -21.04 -12.88 4.94
CA ARG A 136 -21.85 -13.72 5.83
C ARG A 136 -22.00 -13.03 7.17
N VAL A 137 -23.24 -12.92 7.65
CA VAL A 137 -23.54 -12.38 8.98
C VAL A 137 -23.95 -13.55 9.87
N ILE A 138 -23.21 -13.76 10.93
CA ILE A 138 -23.42 -14.83 11.89
C ILE A 138 -23.77 -14.21 13.24
N LYS A 139 -24.97 -14.48 13.75
CA LYS A 139 -25.40 -14.04 15.09
C LYS A 139 -24.91 -15.04 16.13
N ILE A 140 -24.08 -14.61 17.06
CA ILE A 140 -23.75 -15.39 18.25
C ILE A 140 -24.90 -15.27 19.24
N LEU A 141 -25.38 -16.40 19.73
CA LEU A 141 -26.49 -16.44 20.69
C LEU A 141 -25.95 -16.06 22.08
N GLU A 142 -26.73 -15.30 22.86
CA GLU A 142 -26.31 -14.82 24.18
C GLU A 142 -25.79 -15.94 25.09
N GLN A 143 -26.47 -17.07 25.11
CA GLN A 143 -26.08 -18.25 25.87
C GLN A 143 -24.76 -18.89 25.43
N ASN A 144 -24.29 -18.58 24.22
CA ASN A 144 -23.08 -19.14 23.64
C ASN A 144 -21.89 -18.15 23.69
N ILE A 145 -22.10 -16.93 24.18
CA ILE A 145 -21.04 -15.91 24.26
C ILE A 145 -19.86 -16.41 25.08
N GLY A 146 -20.09 -17.04 26.22
CA GLY A 146 -19.03 -17.62 27.04
C GLY A 146 -18.23 -18.69 26.30
N GLN A 147 -18.89 -19.53 25.52
CA GLN A 147 -18.23 -20.55 24.70
C GLN A 147 -17.46 -19.95 23.50
N PHE A 148 -18.00 -18.89 22.90
CA PHE A 148 -17.30 -18.13 21.86
C PHE A 148 -15.98 -17.54 22.37
N LEU A 149 -16.00 -16.89 23.53
CA LEU A 149 -14.85 -16.24 24.15
C LEU A 149 -13.78 -17.21 24.70
N GLN A 150 -14.08 -18.51 24.78
CA GLN A 150 -13.06 -19.51 25.16
C GLN A 150 -11.98 -19.70 24.07
N VAL A 151 -12.32 -19.50 22.82
CA VAL A 151 -11.44 -19.73 21.66
C VAL A 151 -11.24 -18.49 20.79
N ASN A 152 -11.99 -17.42 21.03
CA ASN A 152 -11.96 -16.19 20.27
C ASN A 152 -11.84 -14.97 21.16
N ASN A 153 -11.22 -13.91 20.63
CA ASN A 153 -11.44 -12.54 21.08
C ASN A 153 -12.73 -12.00 20.44
N LEU A 154 -13.13 -10.77 20.76
CA LEU A 154 -14.35 -10.15 20.19
C LEU A 154 -14.36 -10.04 18.67
N ASP A 155 -13.20 -9.98 18.04
CA ASP A 155 -12.97 -9.96 16.59
C ASP A 155 -12.66 -11.35 16.00
N GLY A 156 -12.72 -12.40 16.82
CA GLY A 156 -12.38 -13.75 16.42
C GLY A 156 -13.37 -14.36 15.45
N THR A 157 -12.89 -15.22 14.57
CA THR A 157 -13.67 -15.89 13.52
C THR A 157 -13.66 -17.40 13.59
N SER A 158 -13.05 -17.97 14.64
CA SER A 158 -12.93 -19.42 14.80
C SER A 158 -14.25 -20.05 15.23
N ASP A 159 -14.61 -21.19 14.63
CA ASP A 159 -15.77 -22.02 14.98
C ASP A 159 -17.12 -21.28 15.08
N LEU A 160 -17.30 -20.20 14.31
CA LEU A 160 -18.51 -19.36 14.37
C LEU A 160 -19.82 -20.14 14.20
N MET A 161 -19.81 -21.16 13.34
CA MET A 161 -21.01 -21.99 13.08
C MET A 161 -21.38 -22.92 14.24
N ARG A 162 -20.45 -23.16 15.17
CA ARG A 162 -20.70 -23.96 16.37
C ARG A 162 -21.46 -23.17 17.45
N VAL A 163 -21.19 -21.87 17.54
CA VAL A 163 -21.71 -21.01 18.62
C VAL A 163 -22.75 -20.00 18.13
N GLY A 164 -22.88 -19.85 16.82
CA GLY A 164 -23.76 -18.88 16.18
C GLY A 164 -24.63 -19.47 15.09
N ARG A 165 -25.51 -18.65 14.56
CA ARG A 165 -26.40 -18.96 13.45
C ARG A 165 -26.19 -17.98 12.30
N LEU A 166 -26.06 -18.50 11.08
CA LEU A 166 -26.04 -17.68 9.87
C LEU A 166 -27.38 -16.96 9.72
N VAL A 167 -27.37 -15.63 9.74
CA VAL A 167 -28.60 -14.80 9.61
C VAL A 167 -28.69 -14.13 8.24
N ALA A 168 -27.57 -13.89 7.58
CA ALA A 168 -27.55 -13.37 6.23
C ALA A 168 -26.33 -13.86 5.45
N ARG A 169 -26.51 -14.02 4.14
CA ARG A 169 -25.45 -14.27 3.17
C ARG A 169 -25.74 -13.46 1.91
N LYS A 170 -24.80 -12.62 1.49
CA LYS A 170 -24.94 -11.79 0.30
C LYS A 170 -23.64 -11.82 -0.50
N THR A 171 -23.74 -11.95 -1.82
CA THR A 171 -22.61 -11.70 -2.72
C THR A 171 -22.68 -10.24 -3.15
N ILE A 172 -21.56 -9.55 -3.07
CA ILE A 172 -21.37 -8.16 -3.53
C ILE A 172 -20.42 -8.24 -4.70
N PHE A 173 -20.83 -7.77 -5.88
CA PHE A 173 -19.97 -7.61 -7.04
C PHE A 173 -19.27 -6.26 -6.96
N LEU A 174 -17.97 -6.25 -7.22
CA LEU A 174 -17.09 -5.09 -7.02
C LEU A 174 -16.70 -4.42 -8.34
N ASP A 175 -16.98 -5.07 -9.47
CA ASP A 175 -16.71 -4.61 -10.82
C ASP A 175 -17.84 -3.76 -11.43
N GLU A 176 -18.97 -3.63 -10.74
CA GLU A 176 -20.16 -2.89 -11.21
C GLU A 176 -20.00 -1.36 -11.14
N GLY A 177 -18.85 -0.79 -11.09
CA GLY A 177 -18.69 0.67 -11.01
C GLY A 177 -17.55 1.21 -11.89
N GLY A 178 -16.90 0.34 -12.68
CA GLY A 178 -15.76 0.73 -13.50
C GLY A 178 -14.51 1.07 -12.66
N SER A 179 -14.48 0.67 -11.39
CA SER A 179 -13.34 0.86 -10.51
C SER A 179 -12.15 0.01 -11.00
N ASP A 180 -10.96 0.57 -10.92
CA ASP A 180 -9.73 -0.19 -11.17
C ASP A 180 -9.50 -1.19 -10.04
N LEU A 181 -9.78 -2.46 -10.29
CA LEU A 181 -9.62 -3.54 -9.31
C LEU A 181 -8.16 -3.83 -8.96
N SER A 182 -7.20 -3.27 -9.68
CA SER A 182 -5.77 -3.43 -9.39
C SER A 182 -5.29 -2.61 -8.20
N GLN A 183 -6.15 -1.76 -7.66
CA GLN A 183 -5.90 -0.91 -6.51
C GLN A 183 -6.87 -1.23 -5.37
N TRP A 184 -6.51 -0.80 -4.15
CA TRP A 184 -7.41 -0.89 -3.01
C TRP A 184 -8.60 0.06 -3.18
N ASN A 185 -9.79 -0.50 -3.36
CA ASN A 185 -11.03 0.25 -3.44
C ASN A 185 -11.85 0.07 -2.16
N THR A 186 -12.50 1.14 -1.70
CA THR A 186 -13.37 1.10 -0.51
C THR A 186 -14.82 0.95 -0.93
N TYR A 187 -15.51 0.01 -0.28
CA TYR A 187 -16.91 -0.33 -0.49
C TYR A 187 -17.66 -0.23 0.86
N ALA A 188 -18.97 0.10 0.82
CA ALA A 188 -19.83 0.24 2.01
C ALA A 188 -21.30 -0.19 1.75
#